data_49abcab7055a9e27a12fbcf11d41604c
#
_entry.id   49abcab7055a9e27a12fbcf11d41604c
#
_cell.length_a   1.000
_cell.length_b   1.000
_cell.length_c   1.000
_cell.angle_alpha   90.00
_cell.angle_beta   90.00
_cell.angle_gamma   90.00
#
_symmetry.space_group_name_H-M   'P 1'
#
loop_
_entity.id
_entity.type
_entity.pdbx_description
1 polymer ?
#
loop_
_entity_poly.entity_id
_entity_poly.type
_entity_poly.pdbx_seq_one_letter_code
_entity_poly.pdbx_strand_id
1 'polypeptide(L)'
;MTGSSSLPVKIGLEIHCQLTQLNTKLFCSCYCNYREKEINSNICPICIGLPGSLPILNKKALEFAIMISKALDCKIPELTVFSRKNYFYPDLPKNFQITQYDSYGTSTSIG
;
A
#
# COMPACT_ATOMS: atom_id res chain seq x y z
N MET A 1 30.96 38.16 5.10
CA MET A 1 30.70 36.83 5.55
C MET A 1 29.78 36.12 4.54
N THR A 2 30.31 35.25 3.96
CA THR A 2 29.61 34.48 3.01
C THR A 2 29.22 33.16 3.56
N GLY A 3 28.67 33.17 4.71
CA GLY A 3 28.18 31.93 5.24
C GLY A 3 27.19 31.26 4.33
N SER A 4 27.58 30.98 3.18
CA SER A 4 26.77 30.22 2.26
C SER A 4 26.60 28.77 2.68
N SER A 5 26.59 28.51 3.97
CA SER A 5 26.13 27.21 4.44
C SER A 5 24.61 27.17 4.28
N SER A 6 24.14 27.09 3.06
CA SER A 6 22.74 26.77 2.84
C SER A 6 22.52 25.32 3.28
N LEU A 7 21.78 25.13 4.36
CA LEU A 7 21.30 23.83 4.74
C LEU A 7 20.39 23.31 3.62
N PRO A 8 20.64 22.08 3.12
CA PRO A 8 19.78 21.52 2.10
C PRO A 8 18.37 21.34 2.66
N VAL A 9 17.40 21.90 1.98
CA VAL A 9 15.97 21.70 2.30
C VAL A 9 15.44 20.59 1.41
N LYS A 10 14.87 19.57 2.03
CA LYS A 10 14.18 18.49 1.33
C LYS A 10 12.70 18.57 1.66
N ILE A 11 11.87 18.56 0.64
CA ILE A 11 10.42 18.55 0.77
C ILE A 11 9.92 17.26 0.18
N GLY A 12 9.17 16.49 0.97
CA GLY A 12 8.52 15.28 0.53
C GLY A 12 7.00 15.39 0.65
N LEU A 13 6.30 14.64 -0.17
CA LEU A 13 4.85 14.50 -0.12
C LEU A 13 4.50 13.04 0.06
N GLU A 14 3.58 12.76 0.97
CA GLU A 14 2.91 11.47 1.09
C GLU A 14 1.46 11.66 0.69
N ILE A 15 0.99 10.84 -0.24
CA ILE A 15 -0.37 10.92 -0.75
C ILE A 15 -1.02 9.55 -0.60
N HIS A 16 -2.12 9.50 0.13
CA HIS A 16 -2.95 8.31 0.25
C HIS A 16 -4.10 8.40 -0.74
N CYS A 17 -4.25 7.37 -1.56
CA CYS A 17 -5.29 7.29 -2.57
C CYS A 17 -6.10 6.02 -2.37
N GLN A 18 -7.41 6.16 -2.24
CA GLN A 18 -8.32 5.03 -2.20
C GLN A 18 -8.89 4.78 -3.60
N LEU A 19 -8.65 3.57 -4.11
CA LEU A 19 -9.19 3.15 -5.40
C LEU A 19 -10.66 2.77 -5.26
N THR A 20 -11.56 3.58 -5.81
CA THR A 20 -13.01 3.39 -5.68
C THR A 20 -13.62 2.50 -6.76
N GLN A 21 -12.88 2.19 -7.81
CA GLN A 21 -13.35 1.37 -8.94
C GLN A 21 -13.02 -0.12 -8.80
N LEU A 22 -12.72 -0.56 -7.58
CA LEU A 22 -12.44 -1.96 -7.27
C LEU A 22 -13.67 -2.60 -6.64
N ASN A 23 -13.92 -3.87 -6.97
CA ASN A 23 -14.98 -4.67 -6.35
C ASN A 23 -14.50 -5.41 -5.12
N THR A 24 -13.22 -5.73 -5.07
CA THR A 24 -12.61 -6.48 -3.97
C THR A 24 -11.49 -5.67 -3.32
N LYS A 25 -11.13 -6.05 -2.09
CA LYS A 25 -10.01 -5.46 -1.37
C LYS A 25 -8.69 -5.67 -2.12
N LEU A 26 -7.67 -4.90 -1.75
CA LEU A 26 -6.38 -4.90 -2.42
C LEU A 26 -5.65 -6.26 -2.33
N PHE A 27 -5.70 -6.92 -1.18
CA PHE A 27 -4.93 -8.14 -0.90
C PHE A 27 -5.77 -9.35 -0.56
N CYS A 28 -7.07 -9.33 -0.82
CA CYS A 28 -7.94 -10.49 -0.68
C CYS A 28 -9.17 -10.38 -1.60
N SER A 29 -9.93 -11.46 -1.68
CA SER A 29 -11.12 -11.53 -2.53
C SER A 29 -12.41 -11.02 -1.91
N CYS A 30 -12.36 -10.52 -0.68
CA CYS A 30 -13.53 -9.94 -0.04
C CYS A 30 -13.99 -8.68 -0.77
N TYR A 31 -15.31 -8.47 -0.83
CA TYR A 31 -15.87 -7.24 -1.38
C TYR A 31 -15.40 -6.02 -0.57
N CYS A 32 -15.05 -4.95 -1.27
CA CYS A 32 -14.61 -3.71 -0.64
C CYS A 32 -15.76 -2.74 -0.32
N ASN A 33 -16.98 -3.02 -0.76
CA ASN A 33 -18.14 -2.21 -0.40
C ASN A 33 -18.58 -2.54 1.03
N TYR A 34 -18.26 -1.62 1.95
CA TYR A 34 -18.58 -1.74 3.38
C TYR A 34 -19.80 -0.90 3.81
N ARG A 35 -20.29 -0.04 2.91
CA ARG A 35 -21.41 0.84 3.22
C ARG A 35 -22.68 0.00 3.39
N GLU A 36 -23.46 0.31 4.42
CA GLU A 36 -24.71 -0.37 4.74
C GLU A 36 -24.57 -1.89 5.00
N LYS A 37 -23.36 -2.32 5.32
CA LYS A 37 -23.08 -3.71 5.70
C LYS A 37 -22.91 -3.84 7.20
N GLU A 38 -23.27 -5.00 7.72
CA GLU A 38 -23.01 -5.32 9.12
C GLU A 38 -21.49 -5.31 9.40
N ILE A 39 -21.16 -4.99 10.65
CA ILE A 39 -19.77 -4.98 11.12
C ILE A 39 -19.17 -6.39 10.92
N ASN A 40 -17.96 -6.46 10.41
CA ASN A 40 -17.21 -7.70 10.19
C ASN A 40 -17.89 -8.71 9.25
N SER A 41 -18.75 -8.26 8.34
CA SER A 41 -19.40 -9.14 7.35
C SER A 41 -18.52 -9.44 6.13
N ASN A 42 -17.57 -8.55 5.80
CA ASN A 42 -16.68 -8.67 4.65
C ASN A 42 -15.25 -8.97 5.12
N ILE A 43 -15.06 -10.06 5.81
CA ILE A 43 -13.75 -10.50 6.32
C ILE A 43 -13.43 -11.92 5.88
N CYS A 44 -12.15 -12.20 5.76
CA CYS A 44 -11.62 -13.54 5.48
C CYS A 44 -10.31 -13.75 6.26
N PRO A 45 -9.78 -14.98 6.32
CA PRO A 45 -8.51 -15.24 7.00
C PRO A 45 -7.35 -14.37 6.56
N ILE A 46 -7.34 -13.94 5.30
CA ILE A 46 -6.28 -13.09 4.74
C ILE A 46 -6.36 -11.67 5.31
N CYS A 47 -7.50 -11.01 5.22
CA CYS A 47 -7.61 -9.61 5.63
C CYS A 47 -7.57 -9.41 7.15
N ILE A 48 -7.88 -10.44 7.94
CA ILE A 48 -7.70 -10.41 9.40
C ILE A 48 -6.34 -10.98 9.84
N GLY A 49 -5.53 -11.47 8.91
CA GLY A 49 -4.15 -11.85 9.18
C GLY A 49 -3.98 -13.12 9.99
N LEU A 50 -4.81 -14.13 9.78
CA LEU A 50 -4.65 -15.42 10.47
C LEU A 50 -3.32 -16.08 10.09
N PRO A 51 -2.71 -16.86 11.02
CA PRO A 51 -1.48 -17.58 10.75
C PRO A 51 -1.57 -18.46 9.50
N GLY A 52 -0.54 -18.40 8.66
CA GLY A 52 -0.47 -19.17 7.41
C GLY A 52 -1.22 -18.57 6.22
N SER A 53 -1.97 -17.49 6.40
CA SER A 53 -2.63 -16.80 5.30
C SER A 53 -1.64 -15.90 4.54
N LEU A 54 -1.74 -15.90 3.22
CA LEU A 54 -0.92 -15.07 2.34
C LEU A 54 -1.81 -14.10 1.56
N PRO A 55 -1.35 -12.87 1.32
CA PRO A 55 -2.10 -11.91 0.52
C PRO A 55 -2.24 -12.36 -0.93
N ILE A 56 -3.38 -12.01 -1.53
CA ILE A 56 -3.65 -12.20 -2.96
C ILE A 56 -3.87 -10.81 -3.55
N LEU A 57 -2.95 -10.37 -4.40
CA LEU A 57 -3.01 -9.05 -5.01
C LEU A 57 -4.16 -8.94 -6.01
N ASN A 58 -4.95 -7.87 -5.88
CA ASN A 58 -5.98 -7.53 -6.84
C ASN A 58 -5.34 -7.05 -8.15
N LYS A 59 -5.57 -7.79 -9.24
CA LYS A 59 -4.99 -7.48 -10.56
C LYS A 59 -5.38 -6.09 -11.07
N LYS A 60 -6.64 -5.71 -10.90
CA LYS A 60 -7.12 -4.39 -11.35
C LYS A 60 -6.48 -3.25 -10.56
N ALA A 61 -6.22 -3.46 -9.28
CA ALA A 61 -5.47 -2.49 -8.48
C ALA A 61 -4.03 -2.33 -8.99
N LEU A 62 -3.39 -3.43 -9.36
CA LEU A 62 -2.05 -3.39 -9.96
C LEU A 62 -2.05 -2.63 -11.31
N GLU A 63 -3.06 -2.85 -12.14
CA GLU A 63 -3.20 -2.12 -13.41
C GLU A 63 -3.33 -0.61 -13.16
N PHE A 64 -4.14 -0.19 -12.19
CA PHE A 64 -4.27 1.22 -11.81
C PHE A 64 -2.96 1.78 -11.24
N ALA A 65 -2.25 1.02 -10.42
CA ALA A 65 -0.95 1.43 -9.89
C ALA A 65 0.08 1.67 -11.01
N ILE A 66 0.11 0.79 -12.00
CA ILE A 66 0.98 0.94 -13.17
C ILE A 66 0.59 2.19 -13.98
N MET A 67 -0.70 2.45 -14.17
CA MET A 67 -1.17 3.66 -14.86
C MET A 67 -0.72 4.93 -14.13
N ILE A 68 -0.86 4.98 -12.82
CA ILE A 68 -0.41 6.11 -11.99
C ILE A 68 1.11 6.28 -12.10
N SER A 69 1.86 5.18 -12.00
CA SER A 69 3.31 5.19 -12.12
C SER A 69 3.78 5.75 -13.46
N LYS A 70 3.13 5.35 -14.54
CA LYS A 70 3.45 5.89 -15.88
C LYS A 70 3.09 7.35 -16.01
N ALA A 71 1.97 7.79 -15.45
CA ALA A 71 1.55 9.18 -15.47
C ALA A 71 2.53 10.09 -14.71
N LEU A 72 3.17 9.57 -13.66
CA LEU A 72 4.16 10.28 -12.86
C LEU A 72 5.61 10.08 -13.37
N ASP A 73 5.78 9.40 -14.49
CA ASP A 73 7.10 9.07 -15.05
C ASP A 73 7.99 8.29 -14.09
N CYS A 74 7.37 7.38 -13.33
CA CYS A 74 8.06 6.54 -12.37
C CYS A 74 8.72 5.34 -13.05
N LYS A 75 9.85 4.92 -12.50
CA LYS A 75 10.48 3.68 -12.90
C LYS A 75 9.73 2.50 -12.27
N ILE A 76 9.23 1.60 -13.10
CA ILE A 76 8.50 0.42 -12.66
C ILE A 76 9.49 -0.76 -12.56
N PRO A 77 9.66 -1.38 -11.37
CA PRO A 77 10.55 -2.53 -11.23
C PRO A 77 9.92 -3.78 -11.89
N GLU A 78 10.78 -4.68 -12.37
CA GLU A 78 10.34 -5.97 -12.90
C GLU A 78 9.82 -6.91 -11.83
N LEU A 79 10.35 -6.79 -10.62
CA LEU A 79 9.98 -7.58 -9.45
C LEU A 79 9.60 -6.67 -8.30
N THR A 80 8.47 -6.96 -7.69
CA THR A 80 7.98 -6.26 -6.50
C THR A 80 7.67 -7.27 -5.41
N VAL A 81 8.11 -7.00 -4.20
CA VAL A 81 7.89 -7.85 -3.03
C VAL A 81 7.07 -7.10 -2.00
N PHE A 82 6.05 -7.78 -1.47
CA PHE A 82 5.25 -7.26 -0.37
C PHE A 82 5.69 -7.90 0.94
N SER A 83 5.73 -7.09 1.99
CA SER A 83 6.04 -7.56 3.35
C SER A 83 4.93 -7.18 4.30
N ARG A 84 4.78 -7.96 5.36
CA ARG A 84 3.91 -7.61 6.47
C ARG A 84 4.71 -6.84 7.50
N LYS A 85 4.33 -5.59 7.72
CA LYS A 85 4.87 -4.75 8.78
C LYS A 85 3.94 -4.85 9.99
N ASN A 86 4.42 -5.44 11.06
CA ASN A 86 3.65 -5.58 12.30
C ASN A 86 3.99 -4.42 13.24
N TYR A 87 2.95 -3.70 13.67
CA TYR A 87 3.09 -2.67 14.69
C TYR A 87 1.72 -2.39 15.33
N PHE A 88 1.75 -1.90 16.56
CA PHE A 88 0.55 -1.59 17.34
C PHE A 88 0.32 -0.08 17.29
N TYR A 89 -0.83 0.32 16.77
CA TYR A 89 -1.23 1.71 16.69
C TYR A 89 -2.75 1.82 16.83
N PRO A 90 -3.27 2.89 17.48
CA PRO A 90 -4.71 2.99 17.75
C PRO A 90 -5.61 2.95 16.53
N ASP A 91 -5.14 3.43 15.38
CA ASP A 91 -5.87 3.43 14.11
C ASP A 91 -5.65 2.18 13.25
N LEU A 92 -4.91 1.20 13.78
CA LEU A 92 -4.61 -0.05 13.08
C LEU A 92 -5.12 -1.25 13.88
N PRO A 93 -6.42 -1.56 13.82
CA PRO A 93 -7.02 -2.59 14.67
C PRO A 93 -6.48 -4.00 14.43
N LYS A 94 -5.97 -4.30 13.25
CA LYS A 94 -5.38 -5.60 12.91
C LYS A 94 -3.89 -5.72 13.26
N ASN A 95 -3.25 -4.67 13.75
CA ASN A 95 -1.86 -4.61 14.20
C ASN A 95 -0.82 -4.95 13.12
N PHE A 96 -1.17 -4.87 11.84
CA PHE A 96 -0.23 -5.04 10.74
C PHE A 96 -0.66 -4.25 9.51
N GLN A 97 0.31 -3.99 8.65
CA GLN A 97 0.11 -3.39 7.34
C GLN A 97 0.94 -4.16 6.31
N ILE A 98 0.37 -4.41 5.15
CA ILE A 98 1.13 -4.96 4.02
C ILE A 98 1.76 -3.79 3.29
N THR A 99 3.07 -3.83 3.15
CA THR A 99 3.85 -2.77 2.49
C THR A 99 4.66 -3.35 1.34
N GLN A 100 4.91 -2.52 0.36
CA GLN A 100 5.89 -2.80 -0.67
C GLN A 100 7.23 -2.28 -0.15
N TYR A 101 8.13 -3.19 0.18
CA TYR A 101 9.46 -2.86 0.67
C TYR A 101 10.51 -3.38 -0.28
N ASP A 102 11.38 -2.50 -0.70
CA ASP A 102 12.54 -2.86 -1.48
C ASP A 102 13.76 -2.97 -0.58
N SER A 103 14.10 -4.19 -0.22
CA SER A 103 15.28 -4.50 0.57
C SER A 103 16.59 -4.34 -0.21
N TYR A 104 16.51 -4.10 -1.50
CA TYR A 104 17.67 -4.01 -2.40
C TYR A 104 18.03 -2.57 -2.79
N GLY A 105 17.42 -1.58 -2.18
CA GLY A 105 17.80 -0.17 -2.37
C GLY A 105 17.37 0.46 -3.68
N THR A 106 16.52 -0.20 -4.46
CA THR A 106 15.88 0.43 -5.60
C THR A 106 14.65 1.19 -5.12
N SER A 107 14.62 2.49 -5.34
CA SER A 107 13.48 3.31 -4.97
C SER A 107 12.24 2.84 -5.69
N THR A 108 11.34 2.19 -4.97
CA THR A 108 10.02 1.94 -5.48
C THR A 108 9.20 3.20 -5.38
N SER A 109 8.57 3.55 -6.44
CA SER A 109 7.80 4.77 -6.56
C SER A 109 6.39 4.66 -6.00
N ILE A 110 5.99 3.46 -5.59
CA ILE A 110 4.66 3.20 -5.02
C ILE A 110 4.86 2.29 -3.81
N GLY A 111 4.61 2.84 -2.64
CA GLY A 111 4.59 2.14 -1.37
C GLY A 111 3.18 1.98 -0.84
#